data_a47f85370356827310cf153384049c22
#
_entry.id   a47f85370356827310cf153384049c22
#
_cell.length_a   1.000
_cell.length_b   1.000
_cell.length_c   1.000
_cell.angle_alpha   90.00
_cell.angle_beta   90.00
_cell.angle_gamma   90.00
#
_symmetry.space_group_name_H-M   'P 1'
#
loop_
_entity.id
_entity.type
_entity.pdbx_description
1 polymer ?
#
loop_
_entity_poly.entity_id
_entity_poly.type
_entity_poly.pdbx_seq_one_letter_code
_entity_poly.pdbx_strand_id
1 'polypeptide(L)'
;MSDSSPVAGILEIHDKGYGFLRKPERGSAPTPQDVFVPPDMIKRNGLRDGLQLSGMSVSNGRGPQLIELQQVNDRAIDIYREQLPFEELTTINPNRWIKLENGADKLSTRVLDLMTPIGHGQRGLIVAPPRSGKTMLMQAIADSVLTNSPDTFVMIVLIDERPEEVTDFRQFLSSRGEIWSSSNDQENASHVRLTKLVIERAKRLVESGRDVFMLLDSITRLGRAFNQGAKGNTMSGGISSRALEIPRKFFAAARQTEEAGALTIIATALIDTGSRMDEVIFQEFKGTGNMEIVLDRRLAESRIYPAIDIEKSGTRREELLLPKALLDKVTTVRRGLHGLPVAAQMERLLMILKKFPDNKSALDQLPARPAV
;
A
#
# COMPACT_ATOMS: atom_id res chain seq x y z
N MET A 1 -36.32 -25.78 -11.82
CA MET A 1 -35.82 -25.09 -10.64
C MET A 1 -34.48 -24.49 -11.05
N SER A 2 -34.31 -23.16 -11.01
CA SER A 2 -33.05 -22.57 -11.33
C SER A 2 -32.06 -22.90 -10.21
N ASP A 3 -30.99 -23.63 -10.53
CA ASP A 3 -29.97 -24.01 -9.54
C ASP A 3 -29.34 -22.73 -8.96
N SER A 4 -29.52 -22.51 -7.66
CA SER A 4 -28.82 -21.46 -6.95
C SER A 4 -27.42 -21.92 -6.60
N SER A 5 -26.41 -21.05 -6.79
CA SER A 5 -25.01 -21.33 -6.49
C SER A 5 -24.43 -20.31 -5.52
N PRO A 6 -23.51 -20.73 -4.60
CA PRO A 6 -22.83 -19.81 -3.72
C PRO A 6 -21.89 -18.90 -4.51
N VAL A 7 -21.85 -17.62 -4.14
CA VAL A 7 -21.01 -16.61 -4.77
C VAL A 7 -20.39 -15.68 -3.73
N ALA A 8 -19.19 -15.20 -4.04
CA ALA A 8 -18.54 -14.14 -3.28
C ALA A 8 -17.78 -13.22 -4.23
N GLY A 9 -17.64 -11.94 -3.84
CA GLY A 9 -16.85 -10.94 -4.58
C GLY A 9 -16.94 -9.57 -3.95
N ILE A 10 -16.15 -8.65 -4.50
CA ILE A 10 -16.08 -7.26 -4.05
C ILE A 10 -17.12 -6.43 -4.82
N LEU A 11 -18.01 -5.76 -4.09
CA LEU A 11 -19.04 -4.92 -4.68
C LEU A 11 -18.46 -3.69 -5.35
N GLU A 12 -18.77 -3.50 -6.62
CA GLU A 12 -18.59 -2.26 -7.37
C GLU A 12 -19.95 -1.74 -7.79
N ILE A 13 -20.31 -0.54 -7.34
CA ILE A 13 -21.60 0.10 -7.60
C ILE A 13 -21.49 1.01 -8.83
N HIS A 14 -22.43 0.87 -9.75
CA HIS A 14 -22.57 1.73 -10.92
C HIS A 14 -23.37 2.97 -10.56
N ASP A 15 -23.13 4.11 -11.25
CA ASP A 15 -23.83 5.40 -11.05
C ASP A 15 -25.38 5.30 -11.11
N LYS A 16 -25.90 4.24 -11.76
CA LYS A 16 -27.34 3.94 -11.82
C LYS A 16 -27.87 3.19 -10.59
N GLY A 17 -27.04 2.95 -9.56
CA GLY A 17 -27.43 2.35 -8.29
C GLY A 17 -27.46 0.82 -8.23
N TYR A 18 -27.19 0.10 -9.33
CA TYR A 18 -26.91 -1.35 -9.31
C TYR A 18 -25.43 -1.61 -9.16
N GLY A 19 -25.04 -2.85 -8.87
CA GLY A 19 -23.63 -3.21 -8.73
C GLY A 19 -23.27 -4.56 -9.35
N PHE A 20 -21.97 -4.86 -9.30
CA PHE A 20 -21.41 -6.16 -9.68
C PHE A 20 -20.40 -6.64 -8.66
N LEU A 21 -20.30 -7.97 -8.47
CA LEU A 21 -19.25 -8.57 -7.65
C LEU A 21 -18.01 -8.81 -8.48
N ARG A 22 -16.91 -8.12 -8.14
CA ARG A 22 -15.61 -8.22 -8.80
C ARG A 22 -14.68 -9.18 -8.07
N LYS A 23 -13.74 -9.76 -8.81
CA LYS A 23 -12.72 -10.68 -8.27
C LYS A 23 -11.33 -10.06 -8.42
N PRO A 24 -10.58 -9.83 -7.32
CA PRO A 24 -9.24 -9.25 -7.37
C PRO A 24 -8.28 -10.03 -8.29
N GLU A 25 -8.36 -11.36 -8.28
CA GLU A 25 -7.48 -12.24 -9.07
C GLU A 25 -7.59 -12.00 -10.58
N ARG A 26 -8.71 -11.46 -11.04
CA ARG A 26 -8.96 -11.12 -12.45
C ARG A 26 -8.62 -9.68 -12.80
N GLY A 27 -7.92 -8.95 -11.93
CA GLY A 27 -7.63 -7.54 -12.12
C GLY A 27 -8.87 -6.65 -12.10
N SER A 28 -9.98 -7.14 -11.55
CA SER A 28 -11.29 -6.47 -11.48
C SER A 28 -11.88 -6.00 -12.83
N ALA A 29 -11.33 -6.42 -13.97
CA ALA A 29 -11.92 -6.11 -15.27
C ALA A 29 -13.36 -6.64 -15.36
N PRO A 30 -14.33 -5.88 -15.90
CA PRO A 30 -15.70 -6.35 -16.08
C PRO A 30 -15.75 -7.59 -16.96
N THR A 31 -16.52 -8.59 -16.52
CA THR A 31 -16.76 -9.80 -17.29
C THR A 31 -18.25 -10.13 -17.36
N PRO A 32 -18.72 -10.87 -18.39
CA PRO A 32 -20.11 -11.32 -18.45
C PRO A 32 -20.51 -12.27 -17.31
N GLN A 33 -19.52 -12.79 -16.57
CA GLN A 33 -19.72 -13.71 -15.46
C GLN A 33 -19.82 -13.02 -14.09
N ASP A 34 -19.65 -11.69 -14.06
CA ASP A 34 -19.75 -10.93 -12.82
C ASP A 34 -21.20 -10.96 -12.32
N VAL A 35 -21.34 -11.21 -11.03
CA VAL A 35 -22.66 -11.35 -10.41
C VAL A 35 -23.31 -9.99 -10.26
N PHE A 36 -24.46 -9.80 -10.87
CA PHE A 36 -25.26 -8.58 -10.75
C PHE A 36 -25.87 -8.45 -9.35
N VAL A 37 -25.74 -7.27 -8.75
CA VAL A 37 -26.34 -6.93 -7.45
C VAL A 37 -27.45 -5.91 -7.67
N PRO A 38 -28.73 -6.26 -7.35
CA PRO A 38 -29.87 -5.38 -7.60
C PRO A 38 -29.83 -4.10 -6.78
N PRO A 39 -30.32 -2.96 -7.31
CA PRO A 39 -30.40 -1.68 -6.61
C PRO A 39 -31.14 -1.75 -5.28
N ASP A 40 -32.25 -2.48 -5.23
CA ASP A 40 -33.05 -2.64 -4.03
C ASP A 40 -32.29 -3.35 -2.91
N MET A 41 -31.45 -4.35 -3.25
CA MET A 41 -30.59 -5.04 -2.27
C MET A 41 -29.53 -4.10 -1.72
N ILE A 42 -28.90 -3.30 -2.58
CA ILE A 42 -27.90 -2.28 -2.20
C ILE A 42 -28.53 -1.28 -1.24
N LYS A 43 -29.66 -0.69 -1.63
CA LYS A 43 -30.36 0.33 -0.84
C LYS A 43 -30.87 -0.19 0.50
N ARG A 44 -31.54 -1.35 0.50
CA ARG A 44 -32.15 -1.95 1.71
C ARG A 44 -31.10 -2.29 2.77
N ASN A 45 -29.91 -2.74 2.35
CA ASN A 45 -28.84 -3.12 3.26
C ASN A 45 -27.78 -2.04 3.48
N GLY A 46 -27.90 -0.86 2.86
CA GLY A 46 -26.93 0.22 2.97
C GLY A 46 -25.54 -0.17 2.43
N LEU A 47 -25.50 -1.00 1.36
CA LEU A 47 -24.24 -1.50 0.82
C LEU A 47 -23.45 -0.39 0.13
N ARG A 48 -22.11 -0.46 0.26
CA ARG A 48 -21.18 0.53 -0.27
C ARG A 48 -20.10 -0.14 -1.13
N ASP A 49 -19.45 0.63 -2.01
CA ASP A 49 -18.32 0.16 -2.79
C ASP A 49 -17.22 -0.47 -1.92
N GLY A 50 -16.59 -1.50 -2.46
CA GLY A 50 -15.47 -2.18 -1.80
C GLY A 50 -15.85 -3.22 -0.75
N LEU A 51 -17.13 -3.39 -0.41
CA LEU A 51 -17.59 -4.45 0.48
C LEU A 51 -17.42 -5.82 -0.19
N GLN A 52 -16.91 -6.78 0.54
CA GLN A 52 -17.00 -8.18 0.15
C GLN A 52 -18.38 -8.72 0.51
N LEU A 53 -19.09 -9.18 -0.48
CA LEU A 53 -20.42 -9.81 -0.31
C LEU A 53 -20.31 -11.29 -0.58
N SER A 54 -20.98 -12.10 0.22
CA SER A 54 -21.21 -13.52 -0.05
C SER A 54 -22.68 -13.86 0.11
N GLY A 55 -23.15 -14.83 -0.69
CA GLY A 55 -24.55 -15.24 -0.71
C GLY A 55 -24.86 -16.22 -1.82
N MET A 56 -26.14 -16.28 -2.21
CA MET A 56 -26.62 -17.17 -3.26
C MET A 56 -26.98 -16.39 -4.52
N SER A 57 -26.58 -16.92 -5.68
CA SER A 57 -26.94 -16.36 -6.98
C SER A 57 -27.73 -17.37 -7.83
N VAL A 58 -28.52 -16.85 -8.74
CA VAL A 58 -29.21 -17.61 -9.78
C VAL A 58 -28.79 -17.06 -11.13
N SER A 59 -28.48 -17.95 -12.07
CA SER A 59 -28.24 -17.56 -13.46
C SER A 59 -29.58 -17.49 -14.19
N ASN A 60 -29.88 -16.33 -14.73
CA ASN A 60 -30.99 -16.13 -15.68
C ASN A 60 -30.39 -15.82 -17.06
N GLY A 61 -31.18 -15.81 -18.11
CA GLY A 61 -30.69 -15.57 -19.47
C GLY A 61 -29.89 -14.27 -19.71
N ARG A 62 -29.74 -13.41 -18.67
CA ARG A 62 -28.96 -12.18 -18.69
C ARG A 62 -27.66 -12.25 -17.89
N GLY A 63 -27.37 -13.38 -17.24
CA GLY A 63 -26.20 -13.59 -16.40
C GLY A 63 -26.54 -13.92 -14.95
N PRO A 64 -25.52 -14.13 -14.08
CA PRO A 64 -25.73 -14.45 -12.67
C PRO A 64 -26.20 -13.21 -11.90
N GLN A 65 -27.18 -13.39 -10.99
CA GLN A 65 -27.72 -12.34 -10.13
C GLN A 65 -27.73 -12.80 -8.67
N LEU A 66 -27.26 -11.97 -7.76
CA LEU A 66 -27.35 -12.19 -6.32
C LEU A 66 -28.82 -12.09 -5.88
N ILE A 67 -29.34 -13.17 -5.31
CA ILE A 67 -30.75 -13.26 -4.84
C ILE A 67 -30.86 -13.25 -3.33
N GLU A 68 -29.81 -13.69 -2.63
CA GLU A 68 -29.73 -13.74 -1.17
C GLU A 68 -28.35 -13.25 -0.72
N LEU A 69 -28.33 -12.26 0.16
CA LEU A 69 -27.11 -11.78 0.82
C LEU A 69 -26.98 -12.47 2.18
N GLN A 70 -25.87 -13.15 2.41
CA GLN A 70 -25.63 -13.89 3.64
C GLN A 70 -24.60 -13.20 4.55
N GLN A 71 -23.52 -12.67 3.98
CA GLN A 71 -22.45 -12.02 4.74
C GLN A 71 -21.93 -10.77 4.03
N VAL A 72 -21.39 -9.86 4.83
CA VAL A 72 -20.66 -8.66 4.43
C VAL A 72 -19.31 -8.64 5.14
N ASN A 73 -18.20 -8.62 4.39
CA ASN A 73 -16.83 -8.73 4.91
C ASN A 73 -16.64 -9.94 5.86
N ASP A 74 -17.17 -11.11 5.46
CA ASP A 74 -17.15 -12.38 6.21
C ASP A 74 -17.86 -12.32 7.58
N ARG A 75 -18.77 -11.35 7.78
CA ARG A 75 -19.54 -11.14 9.01
C ARG A 75 -21.03 -11.09 8.73
N ALA A 76 -21.84 -11.31 9.77
CA ALA A 76 -23.28 -11.13 9.68
C ALA A 76 -23.64 -9.67 9.31
N ILE A 77 -24.75 -9.49 8.57
CA ILE A 77 -25.20 -8.20 8.05
C ILE A 77 -25.45 -7.18 9.18
N ASP A 78 -25.97 -7.64 10.31
CA ASP A 78 -26.27 -6.77 11.45
C ASP A 78 -25.01 -6.16 12.05
N ILE A 79 -23.91 -6.95 12.14
CA ILE A 79 -22.59 -6.45 12.57
C ILE A 79 -22.09 -5.35 11.64
N TYR A 80 -22.28 -5.52 10.32
CA TYR A 80 -21.90 -4.50 9.35
C TYR A 80 -22.67 -3.18 9.55
N ARG A 81 -23.96 -3.26 9.88
CA ARG A 81 -24.80 -2.05 10.08
C ARG A 81 -24.41 -1.21 11.30
N GLU A 82 -23.74 -1.82 12.27
CA GLU A 82 -23.25 -1.13 13.48
C GLU A 82 -21.87 -0.50 13.31
N GLN A 83 -21.19 -0.75 12.19
CA GLN A 83 -19.85 -0.22 11.93
C GLN A 83 -19.89 1.27 11.60
N LEU A 84 -18.98 2.05 12.22
CA LEU A 84 -18.78 3.43 11.87
C LEU A 84 -18.15 3.55 10.47
N PRO A 85 -18.63 4.49 9.63
CA PRO A 85 -17.96 4.80 8.37
C PRO A 85 -16.50 5.25 8.60
N PHE A 86 -15.62 4.94 7.66
CA PHE A 86 -14.20 5.27 7.73
C PHE A 86 -13.92 6.75 7.99
N GLU A 87 -14.74 7.62 7.43
CA GLU A 87 -14.64 9.07 7.54
C GLU A 87 -15.01 9.59 8.94
N GLU A 88 -15.74 8.80 9.73
CA GLU A 88 -16.16 9.13 11.11
C GLU A 88 -15.21 8.57 12.18
N LEU A 89 -14.27 7.71 11.80
CA LEU A 89 -13.29 7.12 12.71
C LEU A 89 -12.27 8.16 13.21
N THR A 90 -11.97 8.14 14.50
CA THR A 90 -10.98 9.02 15.12
C THR A 90 -9.57 8.69 14.66
N THR A 91 -8.92 9.64 13.98
CA THR A 91 -7.57 9.46 13.44
C THR A 91 -6.53 9.78 14.50
N ILE A 92 -5.57 8.86 14.70
CA ILE A 92 -4.42 9.04 15.58
C ILE A 92 -3.09 8.88 14.83
N ASN A 93 -2.00 9.33 15.45
CA ASN A 93 -0.66 9.11 14.89
C ASN A 93 -0.32 7.61 14.93
N PRO A 94 0.43 7.10 13.92
CA PRO A 94 1.00 5.77 13.98
C PRO A 94 1.80 5.58 15.28
N ASN A 95 1.40 4.62 16.11
CA ASN A 95 2.03 4.30 17.41
C ASN A 95 2.22 2.80 17.63
N ARG A 96 1.81 1.96 16.68
CA ARG A 96 2.06 0.52 16.65
C ARG A 96 3.05 0.19 15.54
N TRP A 97 4.25 -0.26 15.92
CA TRP A 97 5.32 -0.59 14.98
C TRP A 97 5.03 -1.89 14.23
N ILE A 98 5.17 -1.85 12.90
CA ILE A 98 5.16 -3.03 12.02
C ILE A 98 6.62 -3.47 11.86
N LYS A 99 7.03 -4.49 12.60
CA LYS A 99 8.39 -5.01 12.55
C LYS A 99 8.64 -5.78 11.26
N LEU A 100 9.68 -5.39 10.50
CA LEU A 100 10.03 -5.99 9.22
C LEU A 100 11.17 -7.01 9.30
N GLU A 101 11.99 -6.97 10.33
CA GLU A 101 13.06 -7.93 10.54
C GLU A 101 12.51 -9.36 10.65
N ASN A 102 12.89 -10.25 9.72
CA ASN A 102 12.38 -11.61 9.62
C ASN A 102 13.44 -12.63 9.19
N GLY A 103 14.72 -12.39 9.53
CA GLY A 103 15.84 -13.30 9.27
C GLY A 103 17.18 -12.59 9.19
N ALA A 104 18.23 -13.28 9.58
CA ALA A 104 19.59 -12.75 9.63
C ALA A 104 20.10 -12.24 8.26
N ASP A 105 19.76 -12.96 7.20
CA ASP A 105 20.23 -12.69 5.84
C ASP A 105 19.36 -11.64 5.11
N LYS A 106 18.19 -11.31 5.65
CA LYS A 106 17.25 -10.33 5.05
C LYS A 106 17.65 -8.90 5.43
N LEU A 107 18.84 -8.49 4.98
CA LEU A 107 19.42 -7.20 5.35
C LEU A 107 18.55 -5.99 4.97
N SER A 108 17.79 -6.06 3.88
CA SER A 108 16.93 -4.94 3.45
C SER A 108 15.89 -4.58 4.51
N THR A 109 15.20 -5.55 5.07
CA THR A 109 14.17 -5.35 6.08
C THR A 109 14.76 -4.98 7.44
N ARG A 110 15.96 -5.51 7.76
CA ARG A 110 16.73 -5.11 8.93
C ARG A 110 17.15 -3.64 8.88
N VAL A 111 17.61 -3.16 7.71
CA VAL A 111 17.94 -1.75 7.49
C VAL A 111 16.71 -0.86 7.62
N LEU A 112 15.56 -1.28 7.04
CA LEU A 112 14.32 -0.52 7.12
C LEU A 112 13.84 -0.33 8.57
N ASP A 113 13.85 -1.38 9.37
CA ASP A 113 13.45 -1.29 10.79
C ASP A 113 14.28 -0.29 11.60
N LEU A 114 15.56 -0.12 11.24
CA LEU A 114 16.44 0.83 11.92
C LEU A 114 16.35 2.24 11.35
N MET A 115 16.23 2.35 10.02
CA MET A 115 16.36 3.66 9.35
C MET A 115 15.01 4.28 8.99
N THR A 116 13.97 3.49 8.79
CA THR A 116 12.65 3.94 8.39
C THR A 116 11.57 3.04 8.98
N PRO A 117 11.42 3.01 10.31
CA PRO A 117 10.41 2.17 10.95
C PRO A 117 9.02 2.51 10.43
N ILE A 118 8.22 1.48 10.15
CA ILE A 118 6.85 1.61 9.63
C ILE A 118 5.86 1.37 10.77
N GLY A 119 4.91 2.28 10.94
CA GLY A 119 3.80 2.09 11.86
C GLY A 119 2.49 1.74 11.15
N HIS A 120 1.58 1.10 11.85
CA HIS A 120 0.19 0.97 11.39
C HIS A 120 -0.38 2.37 11.16
N GLY A 121 -0.96 2.60 9.96
CA GLY A 121 -1.46 3.91 9.56
C GLY A 121 -0.42 4.83 8.90
N GLN A 122 0.81 4.35 8.63
CA GLN A 122 1.87 5.12 7.99
C GLN A 122 1.51 5.51 6.55
N ARG A 123 1.87 6.74 6.16
CA ARG A 123 1.87 7.22 4.77
C ARG A 123 3.30 7.33 4.28
N GLY A 124 3.81 6.25 3.66
CA GLY A 124 5.21 6.17 3.25
C GLY A 124 5.38 6.30 1.75
N LEU A 125 6.48 6.97 1.34
CA LEU A 125 6.94 6.99 -0.04
C LEU A 125 8.25 6.20 -0.18
N ILE A 126 8.30 5.31 -1.17
CA ILE A 126 9.55 4.76 -1.71
C ILE A 126 9.91 5.59 -2.92
N VAL A 127 10.84 6.52 -2.73
CA VAL A 127 11.32 7.43 -3.77
C VAL A 127 12.39 6.70 -4.57
N ALA A 128 12.09 6.36 -5.81
CA ALA A 128 12.91 5.42 -6.58
C ALA A 128 13.27 5.96 -7.97
N PRO A 129 14.55 6.17 -8.27
CA PRO A 129 15.00 6.31 -9.63
C PRO A 129 14.90 4.96 -10.38
N PRO A 130 14.85 4.96 -11.73
CA PRO A 130 14.82 3.72 -12.49
C PRO A 130 16.00 2.79 -12.16
N ARG A 131 15.75 1.48 -12.07
CA ARG A 131 16.75 0.42 -11.81
C ARG A 131 17.42 0.49 -10.43
N SER A 132 16.76 1.03 -9.42
CA SER A 132 17.27 1.14 -8.04
C SER A 132 16.92 -0.05 -7.12
N GLY A 133 16.26 -1.09 -7.63
CA GLY A 133 15.85 -2.25 -6.81
C GLY A 133 14.49 -2.10 -6.12
N LYS A 134 13.66 -1.16 -6.59
CA LYS A 134 12.30 -0.87 -6.07
C LYS A 134 11.45 -2.11 -5.86
N THR A 135 11.27 -2.94 -6.89
CA THR A 135 10.39 -4.12 -6.87
C THR A 135 10.84 -5.16 -5.84
N MET A 136 12.16 -5.42 -5.76
CA MET A 136 12.73 -6.33 -4.75
C MET A 136 12.50 -5.82 -3.32
N LEU A 137 12.62 -4.51 -3.11
CA LEU A 137 12.38 -3.90 -1.80
C LEU A 137 10.89 -4.04 -1.40
N MET A 138 9.97 -3.80 -2.33
CA MET A 138 8.53 -3.98 -2.09
C MET A 138 8.19 -5.43 -1.74
N GLN A 139 8.75 -6.40 -2.46
CA GLN A 139 8.56 -7.83 -2.17
C GLN A 139 9.12 -8.18 -0.77
N ALA A 140 10.31 -7.68 -0.42
CA ALA A 140 10.90 -7.89 0.90
C ALA A 140 10.03 -7.32 2.02
N ILE A 141 9.46 -6.12 1.84
CA ILE A 141 8.51 -5.51 2.79
C ILE A 141 7.26 -6.38 2.92
N ALA A 142 6.63 -6.76 1.79
CA ALA A 142 5.42 -7.58 1.80
C ALA A 142 5.64 -8.93 2.50
N ASP A 143 6.73 -9.62 2.20
CA ASP A 143 7.09 -10.89 2.83
C ASP A 143 7.27 -10.76 4.34
N SER A 144 7.90 -9.67 4.78
CA SER A 144 8.09 -9.39 6.20
C SER A 144 6.78 -9.12 6.93
N VAL A 145 5.88 -8.33 6.33
CA VAL A 145 4.56 -8.07 6.91
C VAL A 145 3.74 -9.35 7.01
N LEU A 146 3.72 -10.15 5.94
CA LEU A 146 3.02 -11.45 5.92
C LEU A 146 3.55 -12.46 6.94
N THR A 147 4.86 -12.38 7.24
CA THR A 147 5.52 -13.28 8.19
C THR A 147 5.33 -12.83 9.64
N ASN A 148 5.55 -11.54 9.91
CA ASN A 148 5.61 -11.01 11.27
C ASN A 148 4.25 -10.51 11.79
N SER A 149 3.31 -10.20 10.89
CA SER A 149 2.00 -9.64 11.20
C SER A 149 0.90 -10.40 10.43
N PRO A 150 0.68 -11.69 10.73
CA PRO A 150 -0.23 -12.56 9.95
C PRO A 150 -1.69 -12.09 9.96
N ASP A 151 -2.09 -11.30 10.96
CA ASP A 151 -3.43 -10.71 11.05
C ASP A 151 -3.59 -9.45 10.19
N THR A 152 -2.50 -8.90 9.67
CA THR A 152 -2.52 -7.72 8.79
C THR A 152 -2.89 -8.14 7.38
N PHE A 153 -3.91 -7.50 6.82
CA PHE A 153 -4.37 -7.75 5.46
C PHE A 153 -3.48 -7.03 4.44
N VAL A 154 -2.74 -7.79 3.65
CA VAL A 154 -1.82 -7.24 2.65
C VAL A 154 -2.53 -7.04 1.32
N MET A 155 -2.47 -5.82 0.79
CA MET A 155 -2.96 -5.44 -0.54
C MET A 155 -1.80 -4.94 -1.39
N ILE A 156 -1.64 -5.49 -2.59
CA ILE A 156 -0.68 -4.99 -3.59
C ILE A 156 -1.48 -4.37 -4.73
N VAL A 157 -1.20 -3.11 -5.04
CA VAL A 157 -1.91 -2.32 -6.05
C VAL A 157 -0.92 -1.89 -7.13
N LEU A 158 -1.11 -2.42 -8.34
CA LEU A 158 -0.23 -2.20 -9.48
C LEU A 158 -0.97 -1.41 -10.55
N ILE A 159 -0.57 -0.16 -10.79
CA ILE A 159 -1.22 0.75 -11.75
C ILE A 159 -0.29 1.02 -12.91
N ASP A 160 -0.75 0.70 -14.13
CA ASP A 160 0.01 0.91 -15.37
C ASP A 160 1.39 0.21 -15.32
N GLU A 161 1.48 -0.93 -14.61
CA GLU A 161 2.69 -1.75 -14.55
C GLU A 161 2.71 -2.79 -15.68
N ARG A 162 3.91 -3.34 -15.95
CA ARG A 162 4.10 -4.32 -17.00
C ARG A 162 3.44 -5.66 -16.64
N PRO A 163 2.86 -6.38 -17.61
CA PRO A 163 2.21 -7.68 -17.35
C PRO A 163 3.11 -8.71 -16.65
N GLU A 164 4.41 -8.74 -16.99
CA GLU A 164 5.40 -9.61 -16.35
C GLU A 164 5.58 -9.28 -14.86
N GLU A 165 5.66 -7.99 -14.49
CA GLU A 165 5.78 -7.56 -13.08
C GLU A 165 4.50 -7.89 -12.29
N VAL A 166 3.33 -7.76 -12.93
CA VAL A 166 2.06 -8.20 -12.32
C VAL A 166 2.07 -9.70 -12.04
N THR A 167 2.58 -10.50 -12.99
CA THR A 167 2.68 -11.96 -12.84
C THR A 167 3.62 -12.34 -11.71
N ASP A 168 4.78 -11.70 -11.62
CA ASP A 168 5.75 -11.92 -10.54
C ASP A 168 5.15 -11.65 -9.16
N PHE A 169 4.43 -10.54 -9.00
CA PHE A 169 3.74 -10.23 -7.73
C PHE A 169 2.62 -11.24 -7.41
N ARG A 170 1.88 -11.72 -8.42
CA ARG A 170 0.85 -12.75 -8.21
C ARG A 170 1.44 -14.07 -7.74
N GLN A 171 2.54 -14.50 -8.33
CA GLN A 171 3.25 -15.71 -7.92
C GLN A 171 3.83 -15.55 -6.49
N PHE A 172 4.40 -14.39 -6.21
CA PHE A 172 4.96 -14.06 -4.91
C PHE A 172 3.90 -14.05 -3.79
N LEU A 173 2.80 -13.34 -3.96
CA LEU A 173 1.77 -13.19 -2.93
C LEU A 173 0.93 -14.46 -2.76
N SER A 174 0.68 -15.18 -3.87
CA SER A 174 -0.18 -16.38 -3.88
C SER A 174 -1.55 -16.09 -3.25
N SER A 175 -1.97 -16.86 -2.24
CA SER A 175 -3.25 -16.70 -1.52
C SER A 175 -3.15 -15.88 -0.23
N ARG A 176 -1.98 -15.28 0.05
CA ARG A 176 -1.71 -14.59 1.33
C ARG A 176 -2.21 -13.14 1.39
N GLY A 177 -2.89 -12.64 0.35
CA GLY A 177 -3.41 -11.28 0.29
C GLY A 177 -4.14 -11.01 -1.02
N GLU A 178 -4.52 -9.76 -1.27
CA GLU A 178 -5.16 -9.33 -2.52
C GLU A 178 -4.17 -8.60 -3.44
N ILE A 179 -4.21 -8.93 -4.74
CA ILE A 179 -3.54 -8.18 -5.80
C ILE A 179 -4.58 -7.53 -6.69
N TRP A 180 -4.47 -6.22 -6.79
CA TRP A 180 -5.28 -5.38 -7.65
C TRP A 180 -4.37 -4.78 -8.72
N SER A 181 -4.60 -5.13 -9.97
CA SER A 181 -3.72 -4.71 -11.06
C SER A 181 -4.48 -4.18 -12.25
N SER A 182 -3.92 -3.15 -12.87
CA SER A 182 -4.32 -2.65 -14.17
C SER A 182 -3.02 -2.41 -14.95
N SER A 183 -2.70 -3.35 -15.86
CA SER A 183 -1.45 -3.36 -16.63
C SER A 183 -1.44 -2.31 -17.73
N ASN A 184 -0.25 -1.99 -18.25
CA ASN A 184 -0.02 -0.90 -19.20
C ASN A 184 -0.61 -1.14 -20.60
N ASP A 185 -1.13 -2.33 -20.87
CA ASP A 185 -1.89 -2.69 -22.07
C ASP A 185 -3.40 -2.37 -21.94
N GLN A 186 -3.86 -1.93 -20.78
CA GLN A 186 -5.25 -1.58 -20.52
C GLN A 186 -5.52 -0.08 -20.73
N GLU A 187 -6.78 0.24 -20.99
CA GLU A 187 -7.22 1.63 -21.14
C GLU A 187 -7.11 2.43 -19.83
N ASN A 188 -6.82 3.73 -19.96
CA ASN A 188 -6.70 4.64 -18.84
C ASN A 188 -7.93 4.65 -17.89
N ALA A 189 -9.12 4.45 -18.44
CA ALA A 189 -10.35 4.33 -17.65
C ALA A 189 -10.30 3.16 -16.65
N SER A 190 -9.62 2.06 -17.01
CA SER A 190 -9.42 0.90 -16.13
C SER A 190 -8.55 1.25 -14.92
N HIS A 191 -7.47 2.03 -15.11
CA HIS A 191 -6.59 2.49 -14.02
C HIS A 191 -7.36 3.36 -13.02
N VAL A 192 -8.15 4.31 -13.53
CA VAL A 192 -8.97 5.22 -12.70
C VAL A 192 -10.04 4.44 -11.94
N ARG A 193 -10.75 3.52 -12.61
CA ARG A 193 -11.80 2.69 -12.01
C ARG A 193 -11.24 1.80 -10.90
N LEU A 194 -10.15 1.07 -11.21
CA LEU A 194 -9.49 0.20 -10.24
C LEU A 194 -9.10 0.97 -8.98
N THR A 195 -8.48 2.14 -9.14
CA THR A 195 -8.04 2.97 -8.02
C THR A 195 -9.19 3.33 -7.08
N LYS A 196 -10.34 3.72 -7.64
CA LYS A 196 -11.52 4.07 -6.83
C LYS A 196 -12.04 2.87 -6.06
N LEU A 197 -12.12 1.70 -6.69
CA LEU A 197 -12.62 0.49 -6.05
C LEU A 197 -11.68 -0.01 -4.93
N VAL A 198 -10.36 0.02 -5.18
CA VAL A 198 -9.36 -0.47 -4.23
C VAL A 198 -9.31 0.35 -2.95
N ILE A 199 -9.40 1.68 -3.04
CA ILE A 199 -9.40 2.50 -1.82
C ILE A 199 -10.66 2.29 -0.99
N GLU A 200 -11.81 2.11 -1.64
CA GLU A 200 -13.04 1.80 -0.93
C GLU A 200 -12.98 0.40 -0.31
N ARG A 201 -12.39 -0.59 -1.00
CA ARG A 201 -12.11 -1.92 -0.42
C ARG A 201 -11.25 -1.82 0.85
N ALA A 202 -10.16 -1.06 0.81
CA ALA A 202 -9.29 -0.87 1.97
C ALA A 202 -10.02 -0.21 3.15
N LYS A 203 -10.83 0.82 2.89
CA LYS A 203 -11.65 1.46 3.92
C LYS A 203 -12.65 0.49 4.56
N ARG A 204 -13.34 -0.33 3.75
CA ARG A 204 -14.30 -1.34 4.26
C ARG A 204 -13.63 -2.40 5.13
N LEU A 205 -12.39 -2.78 4.84
CA LEU A 205 -11.62 -3.67 5.67
C LEU A 205 -11.26 -3.01 7.02
N VAL A 206 -10.81 -1.75 7.00
CA VAL A 206 -10.51 -1.00 8.23
C VAL A 206 -11.74 -0.83 9.11
N GLU A 207 -12.89 -0.44 8.55
CA GLU A 207 -14.16 -0.36 9.28
C GLU A 207 -14.54 -1.68 9.96
N SER A 208 -14.19 -2.81 9.35
CA SER A 208 -14.39 -4.13 9.96
C SER A 208 -13.37 -4.48 11.05
N GLY A 209 -12.48 -3.57 11.42
CA GLY A 209 -11.46 -3.77 12.46
C GLY A 209 -10.17 -4.44 11.97
N ARG A 210 -9.98 -4.62 10.65
CA ARG A 210 -8.75 -5.19 10.10
C ARG A 210 -7.68 -4.12 9.91
N ASP A 211 -6.43 -4.43 10.27
CA ASP A 211 -5.28 -3.67 9.84
C ASP A 211 -4.97 -4.01 8.38
N VAL A 212 -4.86 -2.98 7.54
CA VAL A 212 -4.57 -3.10 6.10
C VAL A 212 -3.20 -2.52 5.81
N PHE A 213 -2.35 -3.28 5.13
CA PHE A 213 -1.06 -2.85 4.62
C PHE A 213 -1.08 -2.85 3.10
N MET A 214 -1.10 -1.66 2.51
CA MET A 214 -1.17 -1.47 1.06
C MET A 214 0.18 -1.06 0.50
N LEU A 215 0.67 -1.80 -0.49
CA LEU A 215 1.78 -1.43 -1.35
C LEU A 215 1.24 -0.94 -2.69
N LEU A 216 1.55 0.30 -3.08
CA LEU A 216 1.10 0.91 -4.34
C LEU A 216 2.28 1.13 -5.28
N ASP A 217 2.26 0.52 -6.43
CA ASP A 217 3.21 0.75 -7.53
C ASP A 217 2.48 1.23 -8.79
N SER A 218 2.53 2.49 -9.16
CA SER A 218 3.17 3.60 -8.49
C SER A 218 2.21 4.81 -8.39
N ILE A 219 2.43 5.66 -7.41
CA ILE A 219 1.67 6.91 -7.27
C ILE A 219 1.93 7.89 -8.43
N THR A 220 3.11 7.82 -9.04
CA THR A 220 3.46 8.60 -10.24
C THR A 220 2.58 8.21 -11.42
N ARG A 221 2.43 6.90 -11.69
CA ARG A 221 1.58 6.41 -12.78
C ARG A 221 0.11 6.66 -12.48
N LEU A 222 -0.30 6.53 -11.21
CA LEU A 222 -1.62 6.92 -10.75
C LEU A 222 -1.92 8.39 -11.08
N GLY A 223 -1.01 9.30 -10.75
CA GLY A 223 -1.13 10.73 -11.08
C GLY A 223 -1.24 10.99 -12.59
N ARG A 224 -0.46 10.28 -13.40
CA ARG A 224 -0.54 10.36 -14.88
C ARG A 224 -1.91 9.90 -15.40
N ALA A 225 -2.43 8.77 -14.89
CA ALA A 225 -3.71 8.22 -15.30
C ALA A 225 -4.87 9.20 -15.02
N PHE A 226 -4.89 9.81 -13.86
CA PHE A 226 -5.89 10.82 -13.53
C PHE A 226 -5.70 12.11 -14.33
N ASN A 227 -4.47 12.47 -14.71
CA ASN A 227 -4.22 13.66 -15.54
C ASN A 227 -4.74 13.50 -16.97
N GLN A 228 -4.63 12.32 -17.58
CA GLN A 228 -5.15 12.08 -18.94
C GLN A 228 -6.66 12.26 -19.05
N GLY A 229 -7.42 11.97 -17.98
CA GLY A 229 -8.87 12.14 -17.92
C GLY A 229 -9.34 13.48 -17.39
N ALA A 230 -8.44 14.34 -16.91
CA ALA A 230 -8.81 15.57 -16.24
C ALA A 230 -9.12 16.70 -17.21
N LYS A 231 -10.25 17.40 -16.96
CA LYS A 231 -10.60 18.66 -17.61
C LYS A 231 -10.19 19.83 -16.69
N GLY A 232 -9.56 20.86 -17.22
CA GLY A 232 -9.19 22.06 -16.46
C GLY A 232 -7.96 22.78 -17.03
N ASN A 233 -7.58 23.88 -16.37
CA ASN A 233 -6.38 24.64 -16.75
C ASN A 233 -5.12 23.81 -16.44
N THR A 234 -4.19 23.80 -17.40
CA THR A 234 -2.93 23.10 -17.27
C THR A 234 -1.95 23.93 -16.43
N MET A 235 -1.43 23.34 -15.37
CA MET A 235 -0.38 23.89 -14.51
C MET A 235 1.02 23.52 -15.04
N SER A 236 2.06 23.90 -14.29
CA SER A 236 3.44 23.50 -14.57
C SER A 236 3.57 21.99 -14.76
N GLY A 237 4.42 21.55 -15.68
CA GLY A 237 4.62 20.14 -16.00
C GLY A 237 3.49 19.47 -16.78
N GLY A 238 2.50 20.21 -17.28
CA GLY A 238 1.39 19.65 -18.07
C GLY A 238 0.32 18.95 -17.21
N ILE A 239 0.25 19.26 -15.92
CA ILE A 239 -0.75 18.68 -14.99
C ILE A 239 -1.98 19.59 -14.92
N SER A 240 -3.19 19.01 -15.04
CA SER A 240 -4.43 19.71 -14.77
C SER A 240 -4.56 20.00 -13.26
N SER A 241 -5.07 21.17 -12.91
CA SER A 241 -5.27 21.60 -11.51
C SER A 241 -6.10 20.63 -10.67
N ARG A 242 -6.97 19.82 -11.29
CA ARG A 242 -7.82 18.84 -10.62
C ARG A 242 -7.30 17.39 -10.71
N ALA A 243 -6.26 17.14 -11.51
CA ALA A 243 -5.77 15.79 -11.78
C ALA A 243 -5.34 15.01 -10.52
N LEU A 244 -4.72 15.71 -9.58
CA LEU A 244 -4.16 15.08 -8.39
C LEU A 244 -5.10 15.06 -7.17
N GLU A 245 -6.31 15.57 -7.29
CA GLU A 245 -7.26 15.60 -6.16
C GLU A 245 -7.60 14.20 -5.63
N ILE A 246 -8.01 13.27 -6.51
CA ILE A 246 -8.33 11.89 -6.13
C ILE A 246 -7.07 11.12 -5.68
N PRO A 247 -5.95 11.14 -6.43
CA PRO A 247 -4.70 10.54 -5.97
C PRO A 247 -4.22 11.03 -4.59
N ARG A 248 -4.37 12.33 -4.30
CA ARG A 248 -4.05 12.87 -2.97
C ARG A 248 -4.98 12.33 -1.88
N LYS A 249 -6.29 12.29 -2.14
CA LYS A 249 -7.28 11.69 -1.20
C LYS A 249 -6.99 10.22 -0.97
N PHE A 250 -6.61 9.49 -2.01
CA PHE A 250 -6.19 8.08 -1.92
C PHE A 250 -5.03 7.92 -0.93
N PHE A 251 -3.94 8.64 -1.14
CA PHE A 251 -2.76 8.53 -0.28
C PHE A 251 -3.00 9.07 1.13
N ALA A 252 -3.75 10.16 1.25
CA ALA A 252 -4.13 10.75 2.54
C ALA A 252 -5.12 9.89 3.35
N ALA A 253 -5.72 8.86 2.76
CA ALA A 253 -6.57 7.92 3.48
C ALA A 253 -5.78 7.08 4.50
N ALA A 254 -4.46 6.90 4.31
CA ALA A 254 -3.62 6.18 5.27
C ALA A 254 -3.67 6.83 6.66
N ARG A 255 -4.13 6.07 7.65
CA ARG A 255 -4.28 6.49 9.05
C ARG A 255 -4.41 5.31 9.99
N GLN A 256 -4.02 5.50 11.22
CA GLN A 256 -4.42 4.63 12.33
C GLN A 256 -5.68 5.22 12.96
N THR A 257 -6.61 4.36 13.38
CA THR A 257 -7.85 4.78 14.03
C THR A 257 -7.92 4.24 15.47
N GLU A 258 -8.73 4.86 16.31
CA GLU A 258 -8.94 4.41 17.69
C GLU A 258 -9.95 3.27 17.75
N GLU A 259 -11.06 3.38 17.00
CA GLU A 259 -12.23 2.50 17.14
C GLU A 259 -12.17 1.26 16.25
N ALA A 260 -11.29 1.28 15.21
CA ALA A 260 -11.24 0.24 14.20
C ALA A 260 -9.80 -0.13 13.82
N GLY A 261 -9.58 -0.65 12.62
CA GLY A 261 -8.25 -1.00 12.13
C GLY A 261 -7.42 0.21 11.67
N ALA A 262 -6.28 -0.06 11.07
CA ALA A 262 -5.40 0.94 10.47
C ALA A 262 -5.26 0.71 8.97
N LEU A 263 -5.16 1.78 8.19
CA LEU A 263 -4.76 1.74 6.78
C LEU A 263 -3.34 2.29 6.64
N THR A 264 -2.38 1.42 6.38
CA THR A 264 -1.00 1.77 6.04
C THR A 264 -0.85 1.78 4.52
N ILE A 265 -0.32 2.86 3.94
CA ILE A 265 -0.05 2.93 2.50
C ILE A 265 1.42 3.27 2.29
N ILE A 266 2.16 2.36 1.65
CA ILE A 266 3.52 2.58 1.18
C ILE A 266 3.48 2.60 -0.35
N ALA A 267 3.69 3.79 -0.92
CA ALA A 267 3.59 4.02 -2.35
C ALA A 267 4.95 4.30 -2.97
N THR A 268 5.21 3.77 -4.16
CA THR A 268 6.41 4.13 -4.91
C THR A 268 6.19 5.43 -5.68
N ALA A 269 7.18 6.30 -5.66
CA ALA A 269 7.25 7.52 -6.44
C ALA A 269 8.48 7.48 -7.36
N LEU A 270 8.26 7.64 -8.66
CA LEU A 270 9.33 7.61 -9.66
C LEU A 270 9.97 9.00 -9.77
N ILE A 271 11.28 9.04 -9.68
CA ILE A 271 12.08 10.26 -9.86
C ILE A 271 13.14 10.02 -10.95
N ASP A 272 13.80 11.08 -11.39
CA ASP A 272 14.89 11.03 -12.41
C ASP A 272 14.46 10.32 -13.72
N THR A 273 13.18 10.46 -14.09
CA THR A 273 12.61 9.89 -15.31
C THR A 273 12.81 10.79 -16.53
N GLY A 274 13.31 12.01 -16.34
CA GLY A 274 13.37 13.06 -17.37
C GLY A 274 12.02 13.75 -17.63
N SER A 275 10.95 13.38 -16.91
CA SER A 275 9.61 13.95 -17.05
C SER A 275 9.36 15.04 -16.01
N ARG A 276 9.09 16.28 -16.48
CA ARG A 276 8.66 17.38 -15.59
C ARG A 276 7.35 17.08 -14.86
N MET A 277 6.47 16.31 -15.50
CA MET A 277 5.21 15.89 -14.90
C MET A 277 5.46 15.01 -13.66
N ASP A 278 6.37 14.05 -13.76
CA ASP A 278 6.70 13.16 -12.64
C ASP A 278 7.29 13.92 -11.47
N GLU A 279 8.13 14.92 -11.75
CA GLU A 279 8.69 15.77 -10.72
C GLU A 279 7.60 16.54 -9.97
N VAL A 280 6.63 17.13 -10.68
CA VAL A 280 5.51 17.83 -10.04
C VAL A 280 4.66 16.86 -9.23
N ILE A 281 4.35 15.66 -9.76
CA ILE A 281 3.62 14.63 -9.03
C ILE A 281 4.37 14.28 -7.74
N PHE A 282 5.68 14.00 -7.82
CA PHE A 282 6.49 13.68 -6.65
C PHE A 282 6.42 14.77 -5.59
N GLN A 283 6.63 16.06 -5.95
CA GLN A 283 6.60 17.18 -5.01
C GLN A 283 5.24 17.31 -4.30
N GLU A 284 4.13 17.07 -5.00
CA GLU A 284 2.78 17.10 -4.43
C GLU A 284 2.56 16.01 -3.36
N PHE A 285 3.15 14.83 -3.53
CA PHE A 285 3.00 13.73 -2.57
C PHE A 285 4.04 13.77 -1.45
N LYS A 286 5.23 14.31 -1.69
CA LYS A 286 6.27 14.46 -0.67
C LYS A 286 5.77 15.24 0.56
N GLY A 287 4.98 16.29 0.36
CA GLY A 287 4.38 17.07 1.44
C GLY A 287 3.29 16.32 2.23
N THR A 288 2.66 15.29 1.63
CA THR A 288 1.55 14.54 2.23
C THR A 288 2.04 13.34 3.06
N GLY A 289 3.19 12.78 2.72
CA GLY A 289 3.80 11.64 3.41
C GLY A 289 4.33 11.99 4.80
N ASN A 290 4.44 10.98 5.67
CA ASN A 290 5.08 11.07 6.98
C ASN A 290 6.26 10.08 7.12
N MET A 291 6.71 9.48 6.01
CA MET A 291 7.83 8.57 5.91
C MET A 291 8.36 8.57 4.48
N GLU A 292 9.69 8.55 4.34
CA GLU A 292 10.35 8.45 3.03
C GLU A 292 11.46 7.40 3.09
N ILE A 293 11.48 6.49 2.11
CA ILE A 293 12.59 5.59 1.79
C ILE A 293 13.14 6.06 0.45
N VAL A 294 14.31 6.66 0.45
CA VAL A 294 14.94 7.20 -0.77
C VAL A 294 15.95 6.19 -1.29
N LEU A 295 15.75 5.70 -2.52
CA LEU A 295 16.69 4.83 -3.19
C LEU A 295 17.71 5.66 -3.99
N ASP A 296 18.98 5.24 -3.98
CA ASP A 296 20.06 5.86 -4.77
C ASP A 296 20.52 4.89 -5.86
N ARG A 297 20.42 5.33 -7.12
CA ARG A 297 20.83 4.55 -8.29
C ARG A 297 22.31 4.19 -8.27
N ARG A 298 23.19 5.04 -7.75
CA ARG A 298 24.65 4.79 -7.67
C ARG A 298 24.97 3.60 -6.79
N LEU A 299 24.21 3.38 -5.68
CA LEU A 299 24.33 2.20 -4.84
C LEU A 299 23.98 0.94 -5.64
N ALA A 300 22.88 0.97 -6.38
CA ALA A 300 22.45 -0.16 -7.21
C ALA A 300 23.44 -0.46 -8.34
N GLU A 301 23.99 0.56 -9.00
CA GLU A 301 25.05 0.41 -10.01
C GLU A 301 26.33 -0.21 -9.41
N SER A 302 26.64 0.13 -8.17
CA SER A 302 27.74 -0.47 -7.40
C SER A 302 27.40 -1.83 -6.75
N ARG A 303 26.20 -2.37 -7.02
CA ARG A 303 25.71 -3.64 -6.44
C ARG A 303 25.63 -3.64 -4.90
N ILE A 304 25.43 -2.48 -4.30
CA ILE A 304 25.19 -2.33 -2.86
C ILE A 304 23.67 -2.33 -2.63
N TYR A 305 23.17 -3.35 -1.93
CA TYR A 305 21.75 -3.54 -1.63
C TYR A 305 21.51 -3.76 -0.13
N PRO A 306 20.42 -3.18 0.45
CA PRO A 306 19.44 -2.30 -0.21
C PRO A 306 20.07 -0.98 -0.64
N ALA A 307 19.64 -0.47 -1.80
CA ALA A 307 20.19 0.76 -2.36
C ALA A 307 19.55 2.01 -1.71
N ILE A 308 19.51 2.08 -0.39
CA ILE A 308 18.84 3.13 0.39
C ILE A 308 19.82 4.25 0.75
N ASP A 309 19.47 5.49 0.44
CA ASP A 309 20.14 6.68 0.95
C ASP A 309 19.67 6.92 2.39
N ILE A 310 20.53 6.60 3.37
CA ILE A 310 20.19 6.64 4.80
C ILE A 310 19.92 8.08 5.28
N GLU A 311 20.64 9.07 4.75
CA GLU A 311 20.49 10.46 5.17
C GLU A 311 19.17 11.07 4.71
N LYS A 312 18.70 10.69 3.51
CA LYS A 312 17.45 11.19 2.95
C LYS A 312 16.22 10.39 3.38
N SER A 313 16.44 9.24 4.03
CA SER A 313 15.37 8.35 4.45
C SER A 313 15.04 8.52 5.93
N GLY A 314 13.77 8.42 6.29
CA GLY A 314 13.33 8.51 7.69
C GLY A 314 11.83 8.48 7.87
N THR A 315 11.41 8.30 9.11
CA THR A 315 10.02 8.29 9.56
C THR A 315 9.79 9.46 10.52
N ARG A 316 8.73 10.24 10.26
CA ARG A 316 8.31 11.30 11.20
C ARG A 316 7.68 10.67 12.43
N ARG A 317 7.96 11.23 13.60
CA ARG A 317 7.45 10.77 14.89
C ARG A 317 7.84 9.31 15.20
N GLU A 318 9.05 8.90 14.76
CA GLU A 318 9.59 7.55 15.03
C GLU A 318 9.68 7.23 16.53
N GLU A 319 9.70 8.25 17.39
CA GLU A 319 9.65 8.14 18.86
C GLU A 319 8.31 7.54 19.38
N LEU A 320 7.26 7.54 18.57
CA LEU A 320 6.00 6.88 18.89
C LEU A 320 6.00 5.39 18.54
N LEU A 321 6.91 4.98 17.68
CA LEU A 321 7.03 3.60 17.18
C LEU A 321 8.10 2.82 17.93
N LEU A 322 9.26 3.44 18.12
CA LEU A 322 10.42 2.76 18.69
C LEU A 322 10.51 3.00 20.23
N PRO A 323 10.77 1.95 21.01
CA PRO A 323 11.11 2.13 22.42
C PRO A 323 12.31 3.06 22.57
N LYS A 324 12.30 3.93 23.59
CA LYS A 324 13.34 4.96 23.80
C LYS A 324 14.77 4.40 23.75
N ALA A 325 15.03 3.27 24.39
CA ALA A 325 16.36 2.65 24.40
C ALA A 325 16.83 2.21 23.01
N LEU A 326 15.90 1.76 22.14
CA LEU A 326 16.19 1.41 20.76
C LEU A 326 16.43 2.67 19.91
N LEU A 327 15.59 3.68 20.08
CA LEU A 327 15.72 4.96 19.36
C LEU A 327 17.07 5.66 19.67
N ASP A 328 17.50 5.65 20.94
CA ASP A 328 18.79 6.23 21.34
C ASP A 328 19.97 5.53 20.63
N LYS A 329 19.92 4.18 20.49
CA LYS A 329 20.94 3.41 19.76
C LYS A 329 20.89 3.68 18.27
N VAL A 330 19.71 3.68 17.65
CA VAL A 330 19.51 4.02 16.23
C VAL A 330 20.05 5.43 15.94
N THR A 331 19.75 6.38 16.81
CA THR A 331 20.27 7.76 16.70
C THR A 331 21.81 7.78 16.75
N THR A 332 22.41 6.97 17.60
CA THR A 332 23.88 6.84 17.67
C THR A 332 24.46 6.28 16.37
N VAL A 333 23.82 5.25 15.79
CA VAL A 333 24.22 4.70 14.48
C VAL A 333 24.12 5.78 13.39
N ARG A 334 23.00 6.49 13.30
CA ARG A 334 22.81 7.55 12.30
C ARG A 334 23.88 8.63 12.41
N ARG A 335 24.19 9.10 13.63
CA ARG A 335 25.25 10.09 13.87
C ARG A 335 26.64 9.57 13.46
N GLY A 336 26.93 8.28 13.69
CA GLY A 336 28.19 7.67 13.29
C GLY A 336 28.34 7.43 11.79
N LEU A 337 27.24 7.46 11.04
CA LEU A 337 27.22 7.34 9.58
C LEU A 337 27.17 8.72 8.89
N HIS A 338 26.68 9.76 9.59
CA HIS A 338 26.48 11.09 9.03
C HIS A 338 27.78 11.69 8.47
N GLY A 339 27.67 12.31 7.29
CA GLY A 339 28.80 12.95 6.61
C GLY A 339 29.72 11.99 5.82
N LEU A 340 29.51 10.69 5.90
CA LEU A 340 30.20 9.74 5.03
C LEU A 340 29.57 9.74 3.62
N PRO A 341 30.33 9.36 2.56
CA PRO A 341 29.75 9.09 1.25
C PRO A 341 28.63 8.06 1.34
N VAL A 342 27.55 8.21 0.56
CA VAL A 342 26.33 7.35 0.63
C VAL A 342 26.68 5.84 0.54
N ALA A 343 27.62 5.47 -0.33
CA ALA A 343 28.08 4.08 -0.44
C ALA A 343 28.75 3.60 0.86
N ALA A 344 29.64 4.40 1.43
CA ALA A 344 30.33 4.04 2.67
C ALA A 344 29.37 3.94 3.87
N GLN A 345 28.33 4.76 3.92
CA GLN A 345 27.27 4.67 4.96
C GLN A 345 26.58 3.31 4.91
N MET A 346 26.11 2.91 3.73
CA MET A 346 25.39 1.64 3.56
C MET A 346 26.30 0.44 3.78
N GLU A 347 27.50 0.44 3.20
CA GLU A 347 28.47 -0.65 3.39
C GLU A 347 28.84 -0.85 4.87
N ARG A 348 29.09 0.28 5.59
CA ARG A 348 29.40 0.21 7.02
C ARG A 348 28.23 -0.34 7.85
N LEU A 349 27.01 0.09 7.56
CA LEU A 349 25.83 -0.43 8.22
C LEU A 349 25.66 -1.94 7.94
N LEU A 350 25.75 -2.35 6.67
CA LEU A 350 25.65 -3.76 6.29
C LEU A 350 26.74 -4.62 6.90
N MET A 351 27.97 -4.09 7.01
CA MET A 351 29.09 -4.81 7.66
C MET A 351 28.79 -5.06 9.15
N ILE A 352 28.16 -4.11 9.83
CA ILE A 352 27.75 -4.29 11.23
C ILE A 352 26.64 -5.34 11.29
N LEU A 353 25.57 -5.18 10.50
CA LEU A 353 24.40 -6.07 10.56
C LEU A 353 24.74 -7.53 10.23
N LYS A 354 25.63 -7.77 9.26
CA LYS A 354 26.08 -9.13 8.86
C LYS A 354 26.77 -9.91 9.96
N LYS A 355 27.33 -9.25 10.96
CA LYS A 355 28.03 -9.91 12.09
C LYS A 355 27.08 -10.47 13.14
N PHE A 356 25.80 -10.09 13.10
CA PHE A 356 24.84 -10.42 14.14
C PHE A 356 23.55 -11.00 13.56
N PRO A 357 22.89 -11.95 14.24
CA PRO A 357 21.70 -12.61 13.73
C PRO A 357 20.48 -11.69 13.65
N ASP A 358 20.44 -10.61 14.43
CA ASP A 358 19.33 -9.68 14.52
C ASP A 358 19.79 -8.25 14.84
N ASN A 359 18.88 -7.29 14.70
CA ASN A 359 19.14 -5.87 14.94
C ASN A 359 19.43 -5.57 16.41
N LYS A 360 18.75 -6.27 17.33
CA LYS A 360 18.96 -6.07 18.75
C LYS A 360 20.39 -6.42 19.12
N SER A 361 20.86 -7.62 18.75
CA SER A 361 22.24 -8.06 19.01
C SER A 361 23.28 -7.13 18.37
N ALA A 362 23.01 -6.63 17.16
CA ALA A 362 23.89 -5.67 16.48
C ALA A 362 23.99 -4.34 17.25
N LEU A 363 22.88 -3.84 17.74
CA LEU A 363 22.82 -2.56 18.47
C LEU A 363 23.32 -2.68 19.93
N ASP A 364 23.23 -3.86 20.55
CA ASP A 364 23.69 -4.08 21.93
C ASP A 364 25.22 -4.02 22.03
N GLN A 365 25.95 -4.23 20.93
CA GLN A 365 27.43 -4.10 20.87
C GLN A 365 27.90 -2.66 20.63
N LEU A 366 26.99 -1.73 20.34
CA LEU A 366 27.38 -0.34 20.16
C LEU A 366 27.53 0.34 21.53
N PRO A 367 28.58 1.16 21.73
CA PRO A 367 28.73 1.90 22.98
C PRO A 367 27.50 2.76 23.25
N ALA A 368 27.05 2.77 24.50
CA ALA A 368 25.81 3.45 24.92
C ALA A 368 25.83 4.98 24.72
N ARG A 369 26.99 5.59 24.43
CA ARG A 369 27.18 6.98 23.99
C ARG A 369 28.46 7.06 23.18
N PRO A 370 28.52 7.83 22.08
CA PRO A 370 29.80 8.32 21.60
C PRO A 370 30.38 9.20 22.73
N ALA A 371 31.62 8.95 23.13
CA ALA A 371 32.35 9.89 23.96
C ALA A 371 32.32 11.26 23.24
N VAL A 372 31.77 12.27 23.90
CA VAL A 372 31.80 13.66 23.44
C VAL A 372 33.24 14.17 23.42
#